data_69af9c1db552cacaec15f8c3ef73bf5e
#
_entry.id   69af9c1db552cacaec15f8c3ef73bf5e
#
_cell.length_a   1.000
_cell.length_b   1.000
_cell.length_c   1.000
_cell.angle_alpha   90.00
_cell.angle_beta   90.00
_cell.angle_gamma   90.00
#
_symmetry.space_group_name_H-M   'P 1'
#
loop_
_entity.id
_entity.type
_entity.pdbx_description
1 polymer ?
#
loop_
_entity_poly.entity_id
_entity_poly.type
_entity_poly.pdbx_seq_one_letter_code
_entity_poly.pdbx_strand_id
1 'polypeptide(L)'
;GAVVKMGAKIYGATTIGPHCRVGGEVSNVVFFAYSNKGHDGFLGNAVLGEWCNLGADTNSSNLKNNYSLVSSYNYETKEITPSDLQFMGLCMGDHSKSAINTMFNTATVIGFAVNVFSDAFPPKHLPSFTWLNGKEQHAYELPKAIQAAEAMMERRHVEFTDADRQIYEHL
;
A
#
# COMPACT_ATOMS: atom_id res chain seq x y z
N GLY A 1 -16.25 10.59 -6.63
CA GLY A 1 -16.58 10.12 -5.38
C GLY A 1 -15.49 9.92 -4.34
N ALA A 2 -14.34 10.65 -4.41
CA ALA A 2 -13.35 10.62 -3.30
C ALA A 2 -13.92 11.29 -2.05
N VAL A 3 -13.54 10.81 -0.86
CA VAL A 3 -13.97 11.33 0.44
C VAL A 3 -12.75 11.69 1.27
N VAL A 4 -12.66 12.95 1.68
CA VAL A 4 -11.70 13.42 2.67
C VAL A 4 -12.37 13.39 4.04
N LYS A 5 -11.74 12.72 5.00
CA LYS A 5 -12.27 12.59 6.36
C LYS A 5 -12.07 13.87 7.17
N MET A 6 -12.93 14.06 8.16
CA MET A 6 -12.80 15.18 9.10
C MET A 6 -11.42 15.14 9.80
N GLY A 7 -10.78 16.30 9.92
CA GLY A 7 -9.46 16.43 10.55
C GLY A 7 -8.28 15.96 9.67
N ALA A 8 -8.50 15.56 8.41
CA ALA A 8 -7.41 15.20 7.52
C ALA A 8 -6.48 16.40 7.26
N LYS A 9 -5.17 16.13 7.30
CA LYS A 9 -4.11 17.08 6.95
C LYS A 9 -3.51 16.66 5.62
N ILE A 10 -3.78 17.42 4.56
CA ILE A 10 -3.34 17.10 3.20
C ILE A 10 -2.37 18.17 2.75
N TYR A 11 -1.13 17.77 2.47
CA TYR A 11 -0.05 18.66 2.05
C TYR A 11 0.47 18.32 0.66
N GLY A 12 1.13 19.31 0.06
CA GLY A 12 1.95 19.23 -1.14
C GLY A 12 1.22 18.69 -2.37
N ALA A 13 1.96 18.05 -3.25
CA ALA A 13 1.48 17.46 -4.50
C ALA A 13 0.79 16.12 -4.24
N THR A 14 -0.41 16.13 -3.65
CA THR A 14 -1.18 14.92 -3.35
C THR A 14 -2.32 14.76 -4.35
N THR A 15 -2.39 13.59 -4.97
CA THR A 15 -3.48 13.18 -5.86
C THR A 15 -4.34 12.12 -5.16
N ILE A 16 -5.63 12.36 -5.07
CA ILE A 16 -6.61 11.43 -4.50
C ILE A 16 -7.51 10.93 -5.62
N GLY A 17 -7.29 9.69 -6.04
CA GLY A 17 -8.03 9.04 -7.12
C GLY A 17 -9.51 8.81 -6.82
N PRO A 18 -10.28 8.38 -7.83
CA PRO A 18 -11.71 8.16 -7.70
C PRO A 18 -12.05 7.20 -6.56
N HIS A 19 -13.11 7.53 -5.82
CA HIS A 19 -13.66 6.67 -4.76
C HIS A 19 -12.72 6.36 -3.58
N CYS A 20 -11.55 6.99 -3.49
CA CYS A 20 -10.66 6.87 -2.35
C CYS A 20 -11.24 7.49 -1.08
N ARG A 21 -10.77 7.04 0.08
CA ARG A 21 -11.08 7.64 1.38
C ARG A 21 -9.78 7.98 2.09
N VAL A 22 -9.57 9.26 2.36
CA VAL A 22 -8.31 9.76 2.92
C VAL A 22 -8.56 10.50 4.23
N GLY A 23 -7.79 10.15 5.26
CA GLY A 23 -7.75 10.78 6.57
C GLY A 23 -6.34 10.77 7.12
N GLY A 24 -6.16 11.27 8.34
CA GLY A 24 -4.85 11.43 8.97
C GLY A 24 -4.00 12.47 8.25
N GLU A 25 -2.70 12.22 8.16
CA GLU A 25 -1.74 13.15 7.56
C GLU A 25 -1.12 12.55 6.29
N VAL A 26 -1.24 13.26 5.16
CA VAL A 26 -0.70 12.84 3.87
C VAL A 26 0.04 13.99 3.18
N SER A 27 1.19 13.68 2.56
CA SER A 27 2.03 14.66 1.88
C SER A 27 2.73 14.04 0.68
N ASN A 28 2.57 14.62 -0.51
CA ASN A 28 3.17 14.10 -1.75
C ASN A 28 2.78 12.63 -2.02
N VAL A 29 1.50 12.32 -2.02
CA VAL A 29 0.99 10.95 -2.20
C VAL A 29 0.12 10.85 -3.43
N VAL A 30 0.28 9.76 -4.18
CA VAL A 30 -0.65 9.38 -5.24
C VAL A 30 -1.47 8.17 -4.78
N PHE A 31 -2.77 8.35 -4.69
CA PHE A 31 -3.73 7.27 -4.51
C PHE A 31 -4.40 6.98 -5.85
N PHE A 32 -4.31 5.74 -6.31
CA PHE A 32 -5.15 5.24 -7.38
C PHE A 32 -6.58 4.97 -6.87
N ALA A 33 -7.48 4.49 -7.74
CA ALA A 33 -8.90 4.40 -7.38
C ALA A 33 -9.20 3.44 -6.21
N TYR A 34 -10.30 3.68 -5.51
CA TYR A 34 -10.87 2.81 -4.48
C TYR A 34 -9.99 2.53 -3.26
N SER A 35 -8.85 3.18 -3.11
CA SER A 35 -7.92 2.97 -2.01
C SER A 35 -8.28 3.78 -0.78
N ASN A 36 -7.99 3.24 0.40
CA ASN A 36 -8.36 3.82 1.68
C ASN A 36 -7.15 3.98 2.60
N LYS A 37 -6.88 5.22 3.01
CA LYS A 37 -6.18 5.59 4.23
C LYS A 37 -7.12 6.47 5.05
N GLY A 38 -8.19 5.87 5.57
CA GLY A 38 -9.32 6.62 6.14
C GLY A 38 -9.14 7.07 7.59
N HIS A 39 -8.08 6.67 8.26
CA HIS A 39 -7.80 6.93 9.69
C HIS A 39 -6.49 7.70 9.87
N ASP A 40 -6.12 8.01 11.11
CA ASP A 40 -4.87 8.69 11.45
C ASP A 40 -3.62 7.88 11.06
N GLY A 41 -2.46 8.47 11.21
CA GLY A 41 -1.16 8.00 10.75
C GLY A 41 -0.64 8.84 9.59
N PHE A 42 0.70 8.87 9.44
CA PHE A 42 1.41 9.63 8.42
C PHE A 42 1.70 8.80 7.18
N LEU A 43 1.46 9.37 6.01
CA LEU A 43 1.86 8.81 4.72
C LEU A 43 2.49 9.92 3.87
N GLY A 44 3.75 9.76 3.52
CA GLY A 44 4.50 10.74 2.74
C GLY A 44 5.29 10.14 1.59
N ASN A 45 5.39 10.87 0.46
CA ASN A 45 6.13 10.48 -0.74
C ASN A 45 5.82 9.04 -1.19
N ALA A 46 4.53 8.72 -1.24
CA ALA A 46 4.04 7.34 -1.40
C ALA A 46 3.14 7.19 -2.63
N VAL A 47 3.07 5.96 -3.13
CA VAL A 47 2.15 5.59 -4.20
C VAL A 47 1.36 4.36 -3.74
N LEU A 48 0.04 4.48 -3.74
CA LEU A 48 -0.87 3.38 -3.49
C LEU A 48 -1.63 3.03 -4.77
N GLY A 49 -1.57 1.78 -5.16
CA GLY A 49 -2.35 1.21 -6.25
C GLY A 49 -3.85 1.25 -5.98
N GLU A 50 -4.62 0.55 -6.78
CA GLU A 50 -6.07 0.44 -6.61
C GLU A 50 -6.45 -0.56 -5.50
N TRP A 51 -7.59 -0.33 -4.88
CA TRP A 51 -8.15 -1.26 -3.89
C TRP A 51 -7.27 -1.53 -2.67
N CYS A 52 -6.27 -0.66 -2.40
CA CYS A 52 -5.45 -0.75 -1.20
C CYS A 52 -6.21 -0.33 0.05
N ASN A 53 -5.88 -0.92 1.19
CA ASN A 53 -6.43 -0.50 2.47
C ASN A 53 -5.36 -0.44 3.55
N LEU A 54 -5.09 0.76 4.04
CA LEU A 54 -4.22 0.95 5.21
C LEU A 54 -5.07 0.95 6.48
N GLY A 55 -4.72 0.08 7.42
CA GLY A 55 -5.34 0.03 8.74
C GLY A 55 -5.14 1.32 9.53
N ALA A 56 -5.93 1.54 10.58
CA ALA A 56 -5.81 2.71 11.43
C ALA A 56 -4.39 2.84 11.99
N ASP A 57 -3.91 4.06 12.11
CA ASP A 57 -2.57 4.41 12.60
C ASP A 57 -1.41 3.74 11.82
N THR A 58 -1.66 3.38 10.56
CA THR A 58 -0.57 3.00 9.66
C THR A 58 0.29 4.21 9.35
N ASN A 59 1.59 4.08 9.57
CA ASN A 59 2.59 5.10 9.30
C ASN A 59 3.62 4.61 8.28
N SER A 60 4.08 5.50 7.42
CA SER A 60 5.19 5.24 6.50
C SER A 60 6.27 6.30 6.63
N SER A 61 7.48 5.89 7.00
CA SER A 61 8.63 6.78 6.95
C SER A 61 8.97 7.11 5.49
N ASN A 62 9.31 8.36 5.21
CA ASN A 62 9.72 8.83 3.89
C ASN A 62 11.13 9.42 3.83
N LEU A 63 11.77 9.59 5.00
CA LEU A 63 13.11 10.16 5.15
C LEU A 63 13.90 9.34 6.17
N LYS A 64 15.15 9.00 5.88
CA LYS A 64 16.03 8.35 6.86
C LYS A 64 16.49 9.34 7.92
N ASN A 65 16.67 8.88 9.17
CA ASN A 65 17.14 9.69 10.27
C ASN A 65 18.53 10.29 10.05
N ASN A 66 19.36 9.66 9.23
CA ASN A 66 20.70 10.15 8.87
C ASN A 66 20.71 11.00 7.59
N TYR A 67 19.53 11.32 7.02
CA TYR A 67 19.34 12.13 5.81
C TYR A 67 20.03 11.59 4.54
N SER A 68 20.51 10.34 4.54
CA SER A 68 21.11 9.72 3.37
C SER A 68 20.03 9.34 2.32
N LEU A 69 20.48 9.12 1.09
CA LEU A 69 19.62 8.61 0.02
C LEU A 69 18.98 7.27 0.42
N VAL A 70 17.76 7.05 0.01
CA VAL A 70 17.05 5.81 0.28
C VAL A 70 17.38 4.74 -0.76
N SER A 71 17.25 3.47 -0.37
CA SER A 71 17.33 2.33 -1.30
C SER A 71 15.97 1.67 -1.38
N SER A 72 15.58 1.29 -2.58
CA SER A 72 14.29 0.66 -2.88
C SER A 72 14.50 -0.65 -3.63
N TYR A 73 13.51 -1.52 -3.58
CA TYR A 73 13.51 -2.73 -4.40
C TYR A 73 13.33 -2.36 -5.87
N ASN A 74 14.18 -2.92 -6.72
CA ASN A 74 14.12 -2.77 -8.17
C ASN A 74 13.66 -4.08 -8.80
N TYR A 75 12.55 -4.05 -9.55
CA TYR A 75 11.97 -5.23 -10.17
C TYR A 75 12.80 -5.80 -11.33
N GLU A 76 13.61 -4.97 -12.00
CA GLU A 76 14.49 -5.44 -13.08
C GLU A 76 15.66 -6.26 -12.53
N THR A 77 16.35 -5.71 -11.52
CA THR A 77 17.50 -6.38 -10.91
C THR A 77 17.13 -7.38 -9.84
N LYS A 78 15.89 -7.32 -9.33
CA LYS A 78 15.37 -8.10 -8.19
C LYS A 78 16.17 -7.89 -6.89
N GLU A 79 16.77 -6.73 -6.75
CA GLU A 79 17.62 -6.34 -5.62
C GLU A 79 17.16 -5.01 -5.01
N ILE A 80 17.63 -4.73 -3.79
CA ILE A 80 17.48 -3.42 -3.17
C ILE A 80 18.66 -2.55 -3.63
N THR A 81 18.35 -1.53 -4.45
CA THR A 81 19.33 -0.62 -5.05
C THR A 81 19.12 0.82 -4.58
N PRO A 82 20.16 1.67 -4.61
CA PRO A 82 19.97 3.11 -4.39
C PRO A 82 18.94 3.70 -5.36
N SER A 83 18.11 4.61 -4.87
CA SER A 83 17.04 5.26 -5.66
C SER A 83 17.38 6.69 -6.10
N ASP A 84 18.56 7.20 -5.73
CA ASP A 84 18.98 8.60 -5.90
C ASP A 84 18.04 9.65 -5.28
N LEU A 85 17.07 9.19 -4.48
CA LEU A 85 16.09 10.03 -3.78
C LEU A 85 16.40 10.09 -2.28
N GLN A 86 16.25 11.27 -1.70
CA GLN A 86 16.31 11.47 -0.26
C GLN A 86 14.95 11.18 0.40
N PHE A 87 13.86 11.48 -0.30
CA PHE A 87 12.50 11.27 0.16
C PHE A 87 11.80 10.22 -0.70
N MET A 88 11.48 9.09 -0.12
CA MET A 88 10.66 8.04 -0.72
C MET A 88 9.96 7.23 0.37
N GLY A 89 8.66 7.19 0.32
CA GLY A 89 7.80 6.43 1.23
C GLY A 89 7.38 5.07 0.66
N LEU A 90 6.17 4.67 0.99
CA LEU A 90 5.58 3.40 0.61
C LEU A 90 5.17 3.37 -0.88
N CYS A 91 5.56 2.31 -1.58
CA CYS A 91 4.97 1.93 -2.86
C CYS A 91 4.17 0.64 -2.66
N MET A 92 2.86 0.68 -2.84
CA MET A 92 1.97 -0.45 -2.56
C MET A 92 1.17 -0.82 -3.81
N GLY A 93 1.31 -2.06 -4.25
CA GLY A 93 0.57 -2.63 -5.37
C GLY A 93 -0.91 -2.86 -5.03
N ASP A 94 -1.71 -3.03 -6.08
CA ASP A 94 -3.15 -3.14 -5.99
C ASP A 94 -3.61 -4.26 -5.06
N HIS A 95 -4.80 -4.10 -4.50
CA HIS A 95 -5.45 -5.05 -3.60
C HIS A 95 -4.69 -5.37 -2.29
N SER A 96 -3.60 -4.67 -1.99
CA SER A 96 -2.79 -4.92 -0.80
C SER A 96 -3.36 -4.19 0.43
N LYS A 97 -3.13 -4.77 1.60
CA LYS A 97 -3.71 -4.29 2.86
C LYS A 97 -2.68 -4.32 3.98
N SER A 98 -2.76 -3.35 4.90
CA SER A 98 -2.04 -3.40 6.17
C SER A 98 -2.99 -3.50 7.36
N ALA A 99 -2.54 -4.17 8.40
CA ALA A 99 -3.19 -4.15 9.71
C ALA A 99 -3.15 -2.75 10.34
N ILE A 100 -3.88 -2.57 11.42
CA ILE A 100 -3.77 -1.37 12.28
C ILE A 100 -2.35 -1.25 12.85
N ASN A 101 -1.90 -0.03 13.15
CA ASN A 101 -0.59 0.27 13.72
C ASN A 101 0.61 -0.28 12.91
N THR A 102 0.44 -0.50 11.62
CA THR A 102 1.56 -0.96 10.77
C THR A 102 2.56 0.16 10.56
N MET A 103 3.85 -0.15 10.73
CA MET A 103 4.96 0.78 10.52
C MET A 103 5.73 0.39 9.26
N PHE A 104 5.65 1.20 8.20
CA PHE A 104 6.48 1.01 7.02
C PHE A 104 7.75 1.84 7.08
N ASN A 105 8.89 1.24 6.74
CA ASN A 105 10.15 1.96 6.60
C ASN A 105 10.19 2.73 5.27
N THR A 106 11.17 3.63 5.14
CA THR A 106 11.43 4.36 3.88
C THR A 106 11.51 3.41 2.70
N ALA A 107 10.92 3.80 1.57
CA ALA A 107 10.97 3.07 0.30
C ALA A 107 10.62 1.58 0.41
N THR A 108 9.64 1.24 1.26
CA THR A 108 9.08 -0.11 1.30
C THR A 108 8.25 -0.33 0.04
N VAL A 109 8.45 -1.47 -0.62
CA VAL A 109 7.74 -1.88 -1.83
C VAL A 109 6.91 -3.13 -1.53
N ILE A 110 5.61 -2.99 -1.69
CA ILE A 110 4.62 -4.06 -1.48
C ILE A 110 4.06 -4.45 -2.85
N GLY A 111 4.08 -5.72 -3.17
CA GLY A 111 3.53 -6.25 -4.42
C GLY A 111 2.00 -6.23 -4.45
N PHE A 112 1.43 -6.94 -5.40
CA PHE A 112 -0.01 -7.10 -5.61
C PHE A 112 -0.62 -8.09 -4.62
N ALA A 113 -1.83 -7.82 -4.11
CA ALA A 113 -2.60 -8.70 -3.21
C ALA A 113 -1.80 -9.19 -1.99
N VAL A 114 -1.10 -8.28 -1.31
CA VAL A 114 -0.33 -8.57 -0.09
C VAL A 114 -1.13 -8.20 1.15
N ASN A 115 -1.08 -9.05 2.17
CA ASN A 115 -1.59 -8.72 3.51
C ASN A 115 -0.44 -8.58 4.50
N VAL A 116 -0.36 -7.42 5.15
CA VAL A 116 0.71 -7.10 6.11
C VAL A 116 0.13 -7.06 7.53
N PHE A 117 0.42 -8.08 8.31
CA PHE A 117 0.12 -8.17 9.74
C PHE A 117 1.43 -8.29 10.50
N SER A 118 2.02 -7.18 10.91
CA SER A 118 3.32 -7.18 11.61
C SER A 118 3.30 -6.18 12.76
N ASP A 119 3.90 -6.58 13.87
CA ASP A 119 4.17 -5.77 15.06
C ASP A 119 5.54 -5.05 14.99
N ALA A 120 6.25 -5.22 13.91
CA ALA A 120 7.56 -4.62 13.61
C ALA A 120 7.57 -4.07 12.19
N PHE A 121 8.68 -3.43 11.79
CA PHE A 121 8.86 -3.05 10.40
C PHE A 121 8.87 -4.29 9.49
N PRO A 122 7.99 -4.36 8.50
CA PRO A 122 8.06 -5.42 7.51
C PRO A 122 9.35 -5.33 6.69
N PRO A 123 9.73 -6.39 5.97
CA PRO A 123 10.80 -6.33 4.97
C PRO A 123 10.57 -5.19 3.98
N LYS A 124 11.66 -4.62 3.45
CA LYS A 124 11.59 -3.54 2.45
C LYS A 124 10.89 -3.93 1.15
N HIS A 125 10.80 -5.21 0.87
CA HIS A 125 10.03 -5.75 -0.24
C HIS A 125 9.23 -6.96 0.23
N LEU A 126 7.94 -6.97 -0.12
CA LEU A 126 7.06 -8.12 -0.02
C LEU A 126 6.55 -8.45 -1.44
N PRO A 127 6.85 -9.64 -1.96
CA PRO A 127 6.36 -10.06 -3.28
C PRO A 127 4.84 -10.16 -3.33
N SER A 128 4.28 -10.13 -4.54
CA SER A 128 2.85 -10.36 -4.77
C SER A 128 2.40 -11.67 -4.12
N PHE A 129 1.14 -11.71 -3.69
CA PHE A 129 0.52 -12.86 -3.01
C PHE A 129 1.27 -13.32 -1.75
N THR A 130 1.74 -12.35 -0.95
CA THR A 130 2.33 -12.62 0.36
C THR A 130 1.34 -12.31 1.48
N TRP A 131 1.24 -13.23 2.43
CA TRP A 131 0.63 -12.99 3.74
C TRP A 131 1.75 -12.92 4.78
N LEU A 132 2.05 -11.74 5.27
CA LEU A 132 2.99 -11.54 6.36
C LEU A 132 2.24 -11.61 7.69
N ASN A 133 2.65 -12.54 8.57
CA ASN A 133 2.15 -12.65 9.94
C ASN A 133 3.31 -12.56 10.93
N GLY A 134 3.40 -11.44 11.65
CA GLY A 134 4.59 -11.13 12.45
C GLY A 134 5.83 -11.02 11.56
N LYS A 135 6.73 -12.02 11.64
CA LYS A 135 7.92 -12.14 10.80
C LYS A 135 7.82 -13.24 9.74
N GLU A 136 6.77 -14.04 9.81
CA GLU A 136 6.59 -15.19 8.93
C GLU A 136 5.87 -14.78 7.65
N GLN A 137 6.45 -15.14 6.50
CA GLN A 137 5.86 -14.92 5.20
C GLN A 137 5.27 -16.23 4.68
N HIS A 138 3.99 -16.19 4.35
CA HIS A 138 3.25 -17.30 3.77
C HIS A 138 2.72 -16.90 2.40
N ALA A 139 2.51 -17.87 1.52
CA ALA A 139 1.80 -17.62 0.28
C ALA A 139 0.33 -17.26 0.59
N TYR A 140 -0.14 -16.15 0.02
CA TYR A 140 -1.56 -15.83 0.02
C TYR A 140 -2.22 -16.60 -1.12
N GLU A 141 -2.92 -17.67 -0.78
CA GLU A 141 -3.53 -18.58 -1.74
C GLU A 141 -4.43 -17.82 -2.72
N LEU A 142 -4.20 -18.01 -4.02
CA LEU A 142 -4.90 -17.32 -5.09
C LEU A 142 -6.43 -17.36 -4.97
N PRO A 143 -7.08 -18.50 -4.68
CA PRO A 143 -8.54 -18.52 -4.50
C PRO A 143 -9.03 -17.64 -3.37
N LYS A 144 -8.28 -17.55 -2.27
CA LYS A 144 -8.61 -16.69 -1.12
C LYS A 144 -8.41 -15.20 -1.45
N ALA A 145 -7.38 -14.89 -2.22
CA ALA A 145 -7.12 -13.53 -2.67
C ALA A 145 -8.22 -13.02 -3.60
N ILE A 146 -8.66 -13.85 -4.55
CA ILE A 146 -9.79 -13.57 -5.45
C ILE A 146 -11.08 -13.38 -4.64
N GLN A 147 -11.41 -14.30 -3.75
CA GLN A 147 -12.61 -14.19 -2.90
C GLN A 147 -12.63 -12.87 -2.10
N ALA A 148 -11.48 -12.46 -1.58
CA ALA A 148 -11.36 -11.20 -0.84
C ALA A 148 -11.54 -9.97 -1.75
N ALA A 149 -11.06 -10.04 -2.99
CA ALA A 149 -11.25 -8.99 -3.98
C ALA A 149 -12.72 -8.87 -4.39
N GLU A 150 -13.37 -9.98 -4.73
CA GLU A 150 -14.80 -10.04 -5.06
C GLU A 150 -15.64 -9.40 -3.95
N ALA A 151 -15.46 -9.83 -2.70
CA ALA A 151 -16.19 -9.29 -1.55
C ALA A 151 -15.93 -7.78 -1.33
N MET A 152 -14.71 -7.31 -1.57
CA MET A 152 -14.35 -5.91 -1.44
C MET A 152 -14.97 -5.05 -2.54
N MET A 153 -14.96 -5.51 -3.77
CA MET A 153 -15.51 -4.81 -4.93
C MET A 153 -17.04 -4.77 -4.87
N GLU A 154 -17.68 -5.87 -4.49
CA GLU A 154 -19.14 -5.94 -4.27
C GLU A 154 -19.62 -4.90 -3.26
N ARG A 155 -18.92 -4.70 -2.14
CA ARG A 155 -19.23 -3.64 -1.15
C ARG A 155 -19.17 -2.22 -1.72
N ARG A 156 -18.58 -2.05 -2.86
CA ARG A 156 -18.46 -0.77 -3.57
C ARG A 156 -19.31 -0.73 -4.83
N HIS A 157 -20.16 -1.74 -5.03
CA HIS A 157 -21.02 -1.91 -6.20
C HIS A 157 -20.23 -1.94 -7.52
N VAL A 158 -19.05 -2.58 -7.49
CA VAL A 158 -18.20 -2.84 -8.64
C VAL A 158 -18.15 -4.34 -8.86
N GLU A 159 -18.39 -4.77 -10.08
CA GLU A 159 -18.32 -6.17 -10.47
C GLU A 159 -16.85 -6.61 -10.60
N PHE A 160 -16.54 -7.79 -10.08
CA PHE A 160 -15.25 -8.46 -10.33
C PHE A 160 -15.43 -9.27 -11.61
N THR A 161 -14.73 -8.86 -12.67
CA THR A 161 -14.93 -9.40 -14.02
C THR A 161 -13.96 -10.56 -14.33
N ASP A 162 -14.19 -11.23 -15.46
CA ASP A 162 -13.23 -12.23 -15.98
C ASP A 162 -11.86 -11.61 -16.29
N ALA A 163 -11.82 -10.33 -16.69
CA ALA A 163 -10.55 -9.62 -16.91
C ALA A 163 -9.78 -9.42 -15.60
N ASP A 164 -10.48 -9.08 -14.50
CA ASP A 164 -9.86 -8.98 -13.17
C ASP A 164 -9.30 -10.34 -12.75
N ARG A 165 -10.06 -11.41 -12.96
CA ARG A 165 -9.61 -12.78 -12.67
C ARG A 165 -8.34 -13.15 -13.43
N GLN A 166 -8.30 -12.85 -14.72
CA GLN A 166 -7.11 -13.11 -15.55
C GLN A 166 -5.87 -12.36 -15.06
N ILE A 167 -6.02 -11.13 -14.54
CA ILE A 167 -4.90 -10.40 -13.93
C ILE A 167 -4.35 -11.17 -12.72
N TYR A 168 -5.24 -11.66 -11.85
CA TYR A 168 -4.84 -12.43 -10.67
C TYR A 168 -4.13 -13.74 -11.02
N GLU A 169 -4.55 -14.41 -12.09
CA GLU A 169 -4.00 -15.69 -12.55
C GLU A 169 -2.67 -15.52 -13.32
N HIS A 170 -2.41 -14.32 -13.85
CA HIS A 170 -1.19 -14.03 -14.62
C HIS A 170 -0.02 -13.59 -13.75
N LEU A 171 -0.29 -12.95 -12.62
CA LEU A 171 0.70 -12.41 -11.67
C LEU A 171 1.21 -13.49 -10.70
#